data_4cbc53ac2703d85b889f74d22b24d6bf
#
_entry.id   4cbc53ac2703d85b889f74d22b24d6bf
#
_cell.length_a   1.000
_cell.length_b   1.000
_cell.length_c   1.000
_cell.angle_alpha   90.00
_cell.angle_beta   90.00
_cell.angle_gamma   90.00
#
_symmetry.space_group_name_H-M   'P 1'
#
loop_
_entity.id
_entity.type
_entity.pdbx_description
1 polymer ?
#
loop_
_entity_poly.entity_id
_entity_poly.type
_entity_poly.pdbx_seq_one_letter_code
_entity_poly.pdbx_strand_id
1 'polypeptide(L)'
;MSPENERRLAAGDDLLPKEQDPSGYTGIWDAMWTTIEDVSSKAPEGTRRAIVLLSDGDDTRSTIKRQDVIDFAVRSDVVIYSIGIRDANFPEGKLDSGALRKVSDRTGGRAFFPSQANELQAAFSQIDQELRSQYLIAYSPTNKNHDGSYRRIRVEVVNTDLLKNKPQLLYRQGYYAKQF
;
A
#
# COMPACT_ATOMS: atom_id res chain seq x y z
N MET A 1 -8.99 -6.46 -10.59
CA MET A 1 -9.46 -7.44 -9.59
C MET A 1 -9.78 -8.73 -10.33
N SER A 2 -9.51 -9.89 -9.76
CA SER A 2 -9.92 -11.11 -10.41
C SER A 2 -11.45 -11.28 -10.27
N PRO A 3 -12.15 -11.79 -11.31
CA PRO A 3 -13.60 -12.02 -11.23
C PRO A 3 -14.02 -12.92 -10.07
N GLU A 4 -13.10 -13.74 -9.58
CA GLU A 4 -13.31 -14.63 -8.44
C GLU A 4 -13.39 -13.87 -7.11
N ASN A 5 -12.52 -12.89 -6.90
CA ASN A 5 -12.53 -12.05 -5.70
C ASN A 5 -13.78 -11.13 -5.66
N GLU A 6 -14.23 -10.64 -6.81
CA GLU A 6 -15.48 -9.87 -6.91
C GLU A 6 -16.71 -10.71 -6.53
N ARG A 7 -16.77 -11.97 -7.00
CA ARG A 7 -17.87 -12.88 -6.66
C ARG A 7 -17.91 -13.21 -5.17
N ARG A 8 -16.74 -13.38 -4.52
CA ARG A 8 -16.66 -13.68 -3.09
C ARG A 8 -17.14 -12.51 -2.24
N LEU A 9 -16.73 -11.27 -2.59
CA LEU A 9 -17.23 -10.07 -1.92
C LEU A 9 -18.75 -9.89 -2.11
N ALA A 10 -19.25 -10.10 -3.33
CA ALA A 10 -20.68 -10.00 -3.62
C ALA A 10 -21.52 -11.07 -2.91
N ALA A 11 -20.93 -12.22 -2.61
CA ALA A 11 -21.56 -13.29 -1.85
C ALA A 11 -21.59 -13.03 -0.33
N GLY A 12 -20.97 -11.95 0.15
CA GLY A 12 -20.84 -11.67 1.58
C GLY A 12 -19.92 -12.64 2.31
N ASP A 13 -18.97 -13.26 1.60
CA ASP A 13 -17.99 -14.13 2.20
C ASP A 13 -17.13 -13.34 3.20
N ASP A 14 -17.06 -13.83 4.42
CA ASP A 14 -16.20 -13.26 5.45
C ASP A 14 -14.73 -13.51 5.07
N LEU A 15 -14.05 -12.44 4.67
CA LEU A 15 -12.63 -12.48 4.32
C LEU A 15 -11.71 -12.51 5.54
N LEU A 16 -12.31 -12.35 6.74
CA LEU A 16 -11.54 -12.46 7.98
C LEU A 16 -11.32 -13.93 8.33
N PRO A 17 -10.16 -14.32 8.87
CA PRO A 17 -9.93 -15.66 9.37
C PRO A 17 -10.96 -16.01 10.44
N LYS A 18 -11.66 -17.13 10.31
CA LYS A 18 -12.57 -17.61 11.34
C LYS A 18 -11.78 -17.79 12.65
N GLU A 19 -12.31 -17.26 13.74
CA GLU A 19 -11.72 -17.11 15.09
C GLU A 19 -11.16 -18.39 15.77
N GLN A 20 -11.06 -19.52 15.10
CA GLN A 20 -10.79 -20.81 15.75
C GLN A 20 -9.56 -21.56 15.26
N ASP A 21 -8.58 -20.89 14.63
CA ASP A 21 -7.33 -21.57 14.28
C ASP A 21 -6.14 -21.03 15.09
N PRO A 22 -5.70 -21.73 16.17
CA PRO A 22 -4.55 -21.32 16.98
C PRO A 22 -3.21 -21.53 16.27
N SER A 23 -3.20 -21.85 14.96
CA SER A 23 -2.01 -22.26 14.22
C SER A 23 -1.11 -21.11 13.73
N GLY A 24 -1.38 -19.85 14.12
CA GLY A 24 -0.48 -18.73 13.80
C GLY A 24 -0.47 -18.30 12.34
N TYR A 25 -1.51 -18.60 11.58
CA TYR A 25 -1.63 -18.17 10.19
C TYR A 25 -1.91 -16.67 10.05
N THR A 26 -1.28 -16.03 9.09
CA THR A 26 -1.43 -14.59 8.82
C THR A 26 -2.07 -14.38 7.45
N GLY A 27 -3.21 -13.66 7.41
CA GLY A 27 -3.89 -13.25 6.18
C GLY A 27 -3.69 -11.75 5.92
N ILE A 28 -2.48 -11.34 5.56
CA ILE A 28 -2.10 -9.93 5.41
C ILE A 28 -2.90 -9.28 4.29
N TRP A 29 -3.01 -9.96 3.15
CA TRP A 29 -3.62 -9.35 1.96
C TRP A 29 -5.14 -9.27 2.07
N ASP A 30 -5.78 -10.24 2.72
CA ASP A 30 -7.21 -10.22 3.01
C ASP A 30 -7.54 -9.08 3.98
N ALA A 31 -6.76 -8.91 5.06
CA ALA A 31 -6.89 -7.81 6.01
C ALA A 31 -6.66 -6.44 5.34
N MET A 32 -5.65 -6.34 4.50
CA MET A 32 -5.36 -5.10 3.75
C MET A 32 -6.47 -4.74 2.78
N TRP A 33 -7.06 -5.72 2.09
CA TRP A 33 -8.21 -5.50 1.21
C TRP A 33 -9.38 -4.87 1.97
N THR A 34 -9.79 -5.51 3.07
CA THR A 34 -10.89 -5.01 3.93
C THR A 34 -10.59 -3.62 4.48
N THR A 35 -9.34 -3.37 4.90
CA THR A 35 -8.94 -2.05 5.41
C THR A 35 -9.01 -0.98 4.32
N ILE A 36 -8.57 -1.27 3.09
CA ILE A 36 -8.65 -0.32 1.97
C ILE A 36 -10.11 0.00 1.66
N GLU A 37 -10.98 -1.01 1.64
CA GLU A 37 -12.41 -0.83 1.40
C GLU A 37 -13.05 0.06 2.47
N ASP A 38 -12.76 -0.22 3.74
CA ASP A 38 -13.27 0.56 4.88
C ASP A 38 -12.81 2.01 4.84
N VAL A 39 -11.52 2.25 4.64
CA VAL A 39 -10.94 3.61 4.55
C VAL A 39 -11.49 4.35 3.33
N SER A 40 -11.70 3.66 2.21
CA SER A 40 -12.19 4.29 0.97
C SER A 40 -13.66 4.65 1.05
N SER A 41 -14.49 3.82 1.69
CA SER A 41 -15.94 4.04 1.80
C SER A 41 -16.31 5.10 2.82
N LYS A 42 -15.52 5.25 3.90
CA LYS A 42 -15.83 6.17 5.01
C LYS A 42 -15.18 7.54 4.87
N ALA A 43 -14.11 7.67 4.11
CA ALA A 43 -13.40 8.94 4.00
C ALA A 43 -14.15 9.92 3.08
N PRO A 44 -14.30 11.20 3.47
CA PRO A 44 -14.87 12.23 2.61
C PRO A 44 -14.13 12.36 1.28
N GLU A 45 -14.85 12.80 0.25
CA GLU A 45 -14.24 13.05 -1.06
C GLU A 45 -13.12 14.10 -0.95
N GLY A 46 -12.01 13.88 -1.67
CA GLY A 46 -10.83 14.74 -1.61
C GLY A 46 -9.93 14.53 -0.38
N THR A 47 -10.28 13.62 0.53
CA THR A 47 -9.43 13.27 1.68
C THR A 47 -8.27 12.38 1.22
N ARG A 48 -7.05 12.71 1.65
CA ARG A 48 -5.89 11.83 1.48
C ARG A 48 -6.00 10.64 2.43
N ARG A 49 -5.75 9.44 1.92
CA ARG A 49 -5.89 8.19 2.65
C ARG A 49 -4.54 7.50 2.72
N ALA A 50 -4.16 7.08 3.91
CA ALA A 50 -2.94 6.31 4.11
C ALA A 50 -3.19 5.18 5.11
N ILE A 51 -2.53 4.05 4.87
CA ILE A 51 -2.53 2.89 5.76
C ILE A 51 -1.08 2.63 6.18
N VAL A 52 -0.87 2.37 7.46
CA VAL A 52 0.42 1.91 7.98
C VAL A 52 0.28 0.44 8.32
N LEU A 53 0.95 -0.40 7.54
CA LEU A 53 0.99 -1.85 7.73
C LEU A 53 2.20 -2.21 8.60
N LEU A 54 1.95 -2.81 9.78
CA LEU A 54 2.98 -3.43 10.61
C LEU A 54 2.90 -4.95 10.45
N SER A 55 3.94 -5.57 9.89
CA SER A 55 3.96 -7.01 9.63
C SER A 55 5.38 -7.47 9.32
N ASP A 56 5.64 -8.77 9.40
CA ASP A 56 6.83 -9.41 8.84
C ASP A 56 6.73 -9.65 7.32
N GLY A 57 5.53 -9.45 6.75
CA GLY A 57 5.27 -9.62 5.31
C GLY A 57 5.07 -11.07 4.88
N ASP A 58 5.17 -12.02 5.80
CA ASP A 58 4.94 -13.44 5.51
C ASP A 58 3.43 -13.74 5.56
N ASP A 59 2.85 -13.83 4.38
CA ASP A 59 1.42 -14.12 4.21
C ASP A 59 1.23 -15.60 3.94
N THR A 60 0.58 -16.28 4.88
CA THR A 60 0.43 -17.74 4.84
C THR A 60 -0.98 -18.19 4.48
N ARG A 61 -1.98 -17.30 4.50
CA ARG A 61 -3.38 -17.71 4.37
C ARG A 61 -4.29 -16.81 3.54
N SER A 62 -3.83 -15.70 3.02
CA SER A 62 -4.68 -14.84 2.22
C SER A 62 -5.17 -15.56 0.97
N THR A 63 -6.44 -15.32 0.67
CA THR A 63 -7.08 -15.75 -0.57
C THR A 63 -6.95 -14.70 -1.66
N ILE A 64 -6.84 -13.42 -1.27
CA ILE A 64 -6.60 -12.30 -2.15
C ILE A 64 -5.10 -12.22 -2.47
N LYS A 65 -4.78 -12.04 -3.73
CA LYS A 65 -3.38 -11.91 -4.15
C LYS A 65 -2.85 -10.51 -3.83
N ARG A 66 -1.60 -10.44 -3.39
CA ARG A 66 -0.90 -9.16 -3.15
C ARG A 66 -1.05 -8.17 -4.31
N GLN A 67 -1.04 -8.64 -5.56
CA GLN A 67 -1.17 -7.75 -6.71
C GLN A 67 -2.56 -7.11 -6.78
N ASP A 68 -3.61 -7.86 -6.46
CA ASP A 68 -4.99 -7.35 -6.44
C ASP A 68 -5.15 -6.27 -5.35
N VAL A 69 -4.52 -6.46 -4.18
CA VAL A 69 -4.48 -5.45 -3.10
C VAL A 69 -3.78 -4.16 -3.56
N ILE A 70 -2.64 -4.28 -4.23
CA ILE A 70 -1.92 -3.13 -4.78
C ILE A 70 -2.80 -2.38 -5.78
N ASP A 71 -3.43 -3.10 -6.70
CA ASP A 71 -4.26 -2.52 -7.74
C ASP A 71 -5.51 -1.85 -7.14
N PHE A 72 -6.08 -2.44 -6.10
CA PHE A 72 -7.20 -1.86 -5.36
C PHE A 72 -6.78 -0.58 -4.61
N ALA A 73 -5.65 -0.58 -3.91
CA ALA A 73 -5.12 0.61 -3.24
C ALA A 73 -4.87 1.77 -4.22
N VAL A 74 -4.29 1.46 -5.40
CA VAL A 74 -4.05 2.46 -6.45
C VAL A 74 -5.36 3.02 -7.02
N ARG A 75 -6.39 2.19 -7.23
CA ARG A 75 -7.71 2.62 -7.71
C ARG A 75 -8.45 3.46 -6.68
N SER A 76 -8.28 3.15 -5.40
CA SER A 76 -8.90 3.82 -4.26
C SER A 76 -8.12 5.05 -3.77
N ASP A 77 -7.00 5.38 -4.41
CA ASP A 77 -6.11 6.48 -4.02
C ASP A 77 -5.64 6.38 -2.56
N VAL A 78 -5.27 5.17 -2.14
CA VAL A 78 -4.76 4.85 -0.80
C VAL A 78 -3.26 4.62 -0.88
N VAL A 79 -2.49 5.36 -0.07
CA VAL A 79 -1.04 5.18 0.08
C VAL A 79 -0.78 4.17 1.19
N ILE A 80 0.13 3.22 0.95
CA ILE A 80 0.49 2.21 1.95
C ILE A 80 1.94 2.41 2.39
N TYR A 81 2.13 2.65 3.68
CA TYR A 81 3.43 2.57 4.34
C TYR A 81 3.57 1.22 5.02
N SER A 82 4.71 0.57 4.90
CA SER A 82 4.97 -0.70 5.57
C SER A 82 6.08 -0.56 6.59
N ILE A 83 5.87 -1.12 7.77
CA ILE A 83 6.90 -1.26 8.80
C ILE A 83 7.11 -2.75 9.01
N GLY A 84 8.23 -3.26 8.50
CA GLY A 84 8.62 -4.65 8.64
C GLY A 84 9.19 -4.91 10.02
N ILE A 85 8.50 -5.72 10.82
CA ILE A 85 8.93 -6.11 12.17
C ILE A 85 9.17 -7.61 12.19
N ARG A 86 10.20 -8.02 12.94
CA ARG A 86 10.43 -9.45 13.25
C ARG A 86 9.87 -9.74 14.63
N ASP A 87 9.21 -10.88 14.77
CA ASP A 87 8.86 -11.37 16.09
C ASP A 87 10.12 -11.83 16.82
N ALA A 88 10.39 -11.22 17.98
CA ALA A 88 11.54 -11.60 18.80
C ALA A 88 11.44 -13.04 19.35
N ASN A 89 10.22 -13.59 19.44
CA ASN A 89 9.97 -14.95 19.90
C ASN A 89 10.14 -15.99 18.77
N PHE A 90 10.16 -15.53 17.52
CA PHE A 90 10.38 -16.36 16.31
C PHE A 90 11.51 -15.79 15.46
N PRO A 91 12.76 -15.80 15.94
CA PRO A 91 13.90 -15.19 15.25
C PRO A 91 14.20 -15.85 13.88
N GLU A 92 13.74 -17.07 13.68
CA GLU A 92 13.78 -17.80 12.39
C GLU A 92 12.64 -17.40 11.45
N GLY A 93 11.68 -16.60 11.93
CA GLY A 93 10.57 -16.07 11.11
C GLY A 93 11.12 -15.26 9.94
N LYS A 94 10.56 -15.50 8.77
CA LYS A 94 11.02 -14.89 7.52
C LYS A 94 10.38 -13.52 7.35
N LEU A 95 11.20 -12.46 7.40
CA LEU A 95 10.77 -11.14 6.99
C LEU A 95 10.74 -11.03 5.46
N ASP A 96 9.55 -11.01 4.84
CA ASP A 96 9.41 -10.73 3.41
C ASP A 96 9.47 -9.21 3.14
N SER A 97 10.68 -8.67 3.26
CA SER A 97 10.93 -7.25 2.97
C SER A 97 10.60 -6.88 1.50
N GLY A 98 10.68 -7.85 0.58
CA GLY A 98 10.36 -7.65 -0.83
C GLY A 98 8.86 -7.43 -1.05
N ALA A 99 8.01 -8.21 -0.37
CA ALA A 99 6.57 -8.02 -0.39
C ALA A 99 6.17 -6.63 0.13
N LEU A 100 6.69 -6.26 1.31
CA LEU A 100 6.39 -5.00 1.97
C LEU A 100 6.85 -3.79 1.13
N ARG A 101 8.08 -3.83 0.59
CA ARG A 101 8.58 -2.78 -0.32
C ARG A 101 7.70 -2.65 -1.55
N LYS A 102 7.34 -3.75 -2.19
CA LYS A 102 6.54 -3.73 -3.42
C LYS A 102 5.18 -3.07 -3.22
N VAL A 103 4.50 -3.35 -2.10
CA VAL A 103 3.20 -2.76 -1.78
C VAL A 103 3.33 -1.25 -1.56
N SER A 104 4.30 -0.83 -0.76
CA SER A 104 4.52 0.58 -0.46
C SER A 104 4.95 1.37 -1.70
N ASP A 105 5.97 0.93 -2.42
CA ASP A 105 6.52 1.64 -3.58
C ASP A 105 5.47 1.82 -4.70
N ARG A 106 4.61 0.82 -4.91
CA ARG A 106 3.58 0.88 -5.96
C ARG A 106 2.46 1.87 -5.63
N THR A 107 2.16 2.07 -4.36
CA THR A 107 1.10 2.98 -3.89
C THR A 107 1.61 4.40 -3.60
N GLY A 108 2.93 4.62 -3.64
CA GLY A 108 3.56 5.92 -3.39
C GLY A 108 3.98 6.14 -1.94
N GLY A 109 3.97 5.09 -1.13
CA GLY A 109 4.51 5.08 0.23
C GLY A 109 5.96 4.58 0.30
N ARG A 110 6.34 4.14 1.48
CA ARG A 110 7.69 3.65 1.80
C ARG A 110 7.64 2.48 2.77
N ALA A 111 8.60 1.57 2.68
CA ALA A 111 8.79 0.50 3.64
C ALA A 111 9.99 0.78 4.54
N PHE A 112 9.81 0.56 5.85
CA PHE A 112 10.81 0.69 6.90
C PHE A 112 11.08 -0.67 7.53
N PHE A 113 12.30 -0.89 8.01
CA PHE A 113 12.70 -2.16 8.62
C PHE A 113 13.50 -1.89 9.89
N PRO A 114 12.86 -1.35 10.95
CA PRO A 114 13.52 -1.02 12.19
C PRO A 114 14.03 -2.28 12.89
N SER A 115 15.23 -2.22 13.41
CA SER A 115 15.85 -3.26 14.24
C SER A 115 15.76 -2.96 15.74
N GLN A 116 15.45 -1.71 16.08
CA GLN A 116 15.39 -1.21 17.47
C GLN A 116 14.19 -0.28 17.66
N ALA A 117 13.78 -0.10 18.92
CA ALA A 117 12.62 0.73 19.27
C ALA A 117 12.75 2.21 18.84
N ASN A 118 13.96 2.78 18.94
CA ASN A 118 14.23 4.14 18.48
C ASN A 118 14.08 4.29 16.96
N GLU A 119 14.46 3.28 16.18
CA GLU A 119 14.26 3.26 14.72
C GLU A 119 12.79 3.14 14.36
N LEU A 120 12.01 2.38 15.13
CA LEU A 120 10.57 2.29 14.96
C LEU A 120 9.90 3.65 15.20
N GLN A 121 10.29 4.35 16.25
CA GLN A 121 9.80 5.70 16.54
C GLN A 121 10.19 6.68 15.42
N ALA A 122 11.41 6.58 14.91
CA ALA A 122 11.87 7.39 13.78
C ALA A 122 11.06 7.11 12.51
N ALA A 123 10.71 5.85 12.24
CA ALA A 123 9.87 5.48 11.10
C ALA A 123 8.49 6.14 11.17
N PHE A 124 7.80 6.09 12.32
CA PHE A 124 6.53 6.78 12.51
C PHE A 124 6.65 8.30 12.35
N SER A 125 7.69 8.90 12.92
CA SER A 125 7.94 10.35 12.78
C SER A 125 8.15 10.74 11.33
N GLN A 126 8.86 9.92 10.57
CA GLN A 126 9.10 10.16 9.14
C GLN A 126 7.81 10.01 8.32
N ILE A 127 6.97 9.00 8.61
CA ILE A 127 5.66 8.84 7.97
C ILE A 127 4.78 10.07 8.23
N ASP A 128 4.70 10.54 9.47
CA ASP A 128 3.93 11.75 9.82
C ASP A 128 4.43 12.97 9.04
N GLN A 129 5.74 13.17 8.98
CA GLN A 129 6.35 14.27 8.23
C GLN A 129 6.04 14.17 6.71
N GLU A 130 6.15 12.98 6.12
CA GLU A 130 5.85 12.75 4.71
C GLU A 130 4.37 13.02 4.42
N LEU A 131 3.44 12.56 5.26
CA LEU A 131 2.01 12.80 5.11
C LEU A 131 1.64 14.29 5.20
N ARG A 132 2.35 15.07 6.03
CA ARG A 132 2.13 16.52 6.17
C ARG A 132 2.73 17.33 5.03
N SER A 133 3.78 16.84 4.37
CA SER A 133 4.55 17.58 3.36
C SER A 133 4.26 17.17 1.92
N GLN A 134 3.14 16.51 1.66
CA GLN A 134 2.75 16.06 0.32
C GLN A 134 2.37 17.22 -0.61
N TYR A 135 2.81 17.13 -1.85
CA TYR A 135 2.36 17.99 -2.95
C TYR A 135 1.21 17.32 -3.71
N LEU A 136 0.19 18.09 -4.04
CA LEU A 136 -0.85 17.67 -4.99
C LEU A 136 -0.53 18.25 -6.36
N ILE A 137 -0.22 17.37 -7.32
CA ILE A 137 0.06 17.75 -8.69
C ILE A 137 -1.05 17.18 -9.58
N ALA A 138 -1.79 18.06 -10.22
CA ALA A 138 -2.81 17.69 -11.19
C ALA A 138 -2.32 17.91 -12.61
N TYR A 139 -2.63 16.97 -13.51
CA TYR A 139 -2.33 17.10 -14.93
C TYR A 139 -3.42 16.45 -15.78
N SER A 140 -3.50 16.85 -17.04
CA SER A 140 -4.40 16.23 -18.02
C SER A 140 -3.58 15.30 -18.92
N PRO A 141 -3.86 13.98 -18.93
CA PRO A 141 -3.09 13.05 -19.74
C PRO A 141 -3.34 13.30 -21.25
N THR A 142 -2.31 13.09 -22.07
CA THR A 142 -2.41 13.17 -23.53
C THR A 142 -3.30 12.06 -24.10
N ASN A 143 -3.20 10.86 -23.55
CA ASN A 143 -4.12 9.76 -23.88
C ASN A 143 -5.46 9.98 -23.19
N LYS A 144 -6.51 10.25 -23.97
CA LYS A 144 -7.88 10.52 -23.49
C LYS A 144 -8.78 9.29 -23.42
N ASN A 145 -8.29 8.10 -23.79
CA ASN A 145 -9.11 6.89 -23.76
C ASN A 145 -9.52 6.54 -22.31
N HIS A 146 -10.80 6.20 -22.15
CA HIS A 146 -11.37 5.76 -20.88
C HIS A 146 -11.54 4.23 -20.87
N ASP A 147 -10.41 3.52 -21.00
CA ASP A 147 -10.34 2.09 -21.25
C ASP A 147 -10.00 1.24 -20.00
N GLY A 148 -9.88 1.88 -18.85
CA GLY A 148 -9.51 1.20 -17.60
C GLY A 148 -8.05 0.71 -17.56
N SER A 149 -7.25 0.99 -18.60
CA SER A 149 -5.86 0.55 -18.67
C SER A 149 -4.97 1.22 -17.61
N TYR A 150 -3.97 0.49 -17.15
CA TYR A 150 -2.96 1.03 -16.26
C TYR A 150 -2.02 1.97 -17.00
N ARG A 151 -1.81 3.17 -16.48
CA ARG A 151 -0.94 4.21 -17.02
C ARG A 151 0.18 4.51 -16.05
N ARG A 152 1.41 4.34 -16.53
CA ARG A 152 2.60 4.62 -15.73
C ARG A 152 2.81 6.13 -15.61
N ILE A 153 3.21 6.58 -14.42
CA ILE A 153 3.66 7.93 -14.14
C ILE A 153 5.17 7.89 -13.90
N ARG A 154 5.86 8.89 -14.39
CA ARG A 154 7.25 9.17 -14.05
C ARG A 154 7.36 10.64 -13.64
N VAL A 155 7.88 10.87 -12.45
CA VAL A 155 8.11 12.21 -11.91
C VAL A 155 9.61 12.44 -11.82
N GLU A 156 10.08 13.58 -12.30
CA GLU A 156 11.50 13.96 -12.28
C GLU A 156 11.65 15.37 -11.73
N VAL A 157 12.71 15.59 -10.94
CA VAL A 157 13.13 16.92 -10.54
C VAL A 157 14.06 17.47 -11.63
N VAL A 158 13.68 18.58 -12.25
CA VAL A 158 14.48 19.23 -13.32
C VAL A 158 15.36 20.36 -12.79
N ASN A 159 15.13 20.84 -11.57
CA ASN A 159 15.92 21.91 -10.97
C ASN A 159 17.28 21.35 -10.53
N THR A 160 18.34 21.85 -11.16
CA THR A 160 19.73 21.40 -10.94
C THR A 160 20.22 21.66 -9.51
N ASP A 161 19.74 22.70 -8.84
CA ASP A 161 20.15 23.00 -7.47
C ASP A 161 19.52 22.03 -6.47
N LEU A 162 18.28 21.65 -6.70
CA LEU A 162 17.63 20.60 -5.89
C LEU A 162 18.26 19.24 -6.12
N LEU A 163 18.71 18.92 -7.33
CA LEU A 163 19.39 17.65 -7.64
C LEU A 163 20.70 17.45 -6.87
N LYS A 164 21.38 18.53 -6.48
CA LYS A 164 22.60 18.47 -5.65
C LYS A 164 22.34 17.76 -4.30
N ASN A 165 21.12 17.90 -3.77
CA ASN A 165 20.72 17.29 -2.51
C ASN A 165 20.18 15.85 -2.68
N LYS A 166 20.21 15.28 -3.89
CA LYS A 166 19.71 13.93 -4.21
C LYS A 166 18.33 13.67 -3.64
N PRO A 167 17.30 14.47 -3.97
CA PRO A 167 15.97 14.35 -3.40
C PRO A 167 15.39 12.98 -3.72
N GLN A 168 14.80 12.33 -2.72
CA GLN A 168 14.05 11.11 -2.91
C GLN A 168 12.59 11.46 -3.19
N LEU A 169 12.05 11.03 -4.32
CA LEU A 169 10.68 11.26 -4.69
C LEU A 169 9.84 10.03 -4.31
N LEU A 170 8.78 10.27 -3.56
CA LEU A 170 7.75 9.29 -3.28
C LEU A 170 6.49 9.66 -4.06
N TYR A 171 6.05 8.79 -4.93
CA TYR A 171 4.84 9.00 -5.72
C TYR A 171 4.29 7.66 -6.22
N ARG A 172 2.99 7.59 -6.45
CA ARG A 172 2.40 6.41 -7.08
C ARG A 172 2.96 6.19 -8.48
N GLN A 173 3.33 4.97 -8.80
CA GLN A 173 4.00 4.64 -10.07
C GLN A 173 3.05 4.65 -11.27
N GLY A 174 1.75 4.84 -11.05
CA GLY A 174 0.76 4.90 -12.10
C GLY A 174 -0.67 4.98 -11.57
N TYR A 175 -1.63 4.93 -12.47
CA TYR A 175 -3.05 4.94 -12.17
C TYR A 175 -3.82 4.15 -13.22
N TYR A 176 -5.05 3.78 -12.91
CA TYR A 176 -5.98 3.20 -13.88
C TYR A 176 -6.83 4.30 -14.50
N ALA A 177 -6.94 4.31 -15.86
CA ALA A 177 -7.84 5.22 -16.55
C ALA A 177 -9.28 4.97 -16.07
N LYS A 178 -10.06 6.04 -15.90
CA LYS A 178 -11.49 5.87 -15.58
C LYS A 178 -12.18 5.15 -16.73
N GLN A 179 -13.10 4.25 -16.41
CA GLN A 179 -14.07 3.68 -17.36
C GLN A 179 -15.38 4.44 -17.17
N PHE A 180 -15.99 4.82 -18.28
CA PHE A 180 -17.36 5.35 -18.32
C PHE A 180 -18.25 4.37 -19.07
#